data_a49f7d016523f92e1e71c65e71a5b266
#
_entry.id   a49f7d016523f92e1e71c65e71a5b266
#
_cell.length_a   1.000
_cell.length_b   1.000
_cell.length_c   1.000
_cell.angle_alpha   90.00
_cell.angle_beta   90.00
_cell.angle_gamma   90.00
#
_symmetry.space_group_name_H-M   'P 1'
#
loop_
_entity.id
_entity.type
_entity.pdbx_description
1 polymer ?
#
loop_
_entity_poly.entity_id
_entity_poly.type
_entity_poly.pdbx_seq_one_letter_code
_entity_poly.pdbx_strand_id
1 'polypeptide(L)'
;MVPRVPVALLSVLAVALWVGSAEPAMTDKDKAELASAVSSAQVTLEQALMVSKKNGKPVSGKFEIENGSPQLSVYIVKDGTKYSEVIVDRASGEIAKAEPITGGDDLADARKQNDGLFRATREIREAVKEAKHDNPGYLAVSVWPEMKDGHSLANVMLVKDNDWKTAVIDLTVYRTLIKD
;
A
#
# COMPACT_ATOMS: atom_id res chain seq x y z
N MET A 1 -45.93 21.97 9.13
CA MET A 1 -44.77 22.02 10.04
C MET A 1 -44.23 20.61 10.13
N VAL A 2 -43.22 20.29 9.32
CA VAL A 2 -42.66 18.92 9.20
C VAL A 2 -41.30 18.93 9.90
N PRO A 3 -41.01 18.05 10.86
CA PRO A 3 -39.71 18.02 11.53
C PRO A 3 -38.67 17.43 10.61
N ARG A 4 -37.59 18.19 10.39
CA ARG A 4 -36.36 17.72 9.74
C ARG A 4 -35.61 16.84 10.73
N VAL A 5 -35.45 15.56 10.39
CA VAL A 5 -34.55 14.64 11.09
C VAL A 5 -33.14 14.89 10.54
N PRO A 6 -32.11 15.14 11.37
CA PRO A 6 -30.75 15.21 10.91
C PRO A 6 -30.24 13.80 10.60
N VAL A 7 -29.86 13.57 9.35
CA VAL A 7 -29.11 12.38 8.96
C VAL A 7 -27.69 12.55 9.52
N ALA A 8 -27.43 11.86 10.62
CA ALA A 8 -26.05 11.71 11.13
C ALA A 8 -25.31 10.76 10.17
N LEU A 9 -24.41 11.32 9.38
CA LEU A 9 -23.37 10.55 8.67
C LEU A 9 -22.42 9.99 9.74
N LEU A 10 -22.63 8.75 10.12
CA LEU A 10 -21.61 7.95 10.79
C LEU A 10 -20.64 7.43 9.73
N SER A 11 -19.59 8.21 9.50
CA SER A 11 -18.39 7.74 8.83
C SER A 11 -17.66 6.80 9.79
N VAL A 12 -17.90 5.51 9.66
CA VAL A 12 -17.05 4.51 10.32
C VAL A 12 -15.82 4.33 9.43
N LEU A 13 -14.78 5.13 9.72
CA LEU A 13 -13.45 4.88 9.19
C LEU A 13 -12.94 3.57 9.81
N ALA A 14 -12.86 2.52 9.03
CA ALA A 14 -12.07 1.35 9.37
C ALA A 14 -10.60 1.69 9.06
N VAL A 15 -9.93 2.34 10.03
CA VAL A 15 -8.48 2.63 9.96
C VAL A 15 -7.73 1.33 10.19
N ALA A 16 -7.14 0.78 9.16
CA ALA A 16 -6.12 -0.26 9.30
C ALA A 16 -4.84 0.39 9.85
N LEU A 17 -4.65 0.30 11.16
CA LEU A 17 -3.51 0.86 11.88
C LEU A 17 -2.20 0.15 11.51
N TRP A 18 -1.33 0.85 10.83
CA TRP A 18 0.07 0.48 10.61
C TRP A 18 0.96 0.92 11.80
N VAL A 19 0.53 0.67 13.01
CA VAL A 19 1.33 0.97 14.20
C VAL A 19 2.11 -0.28 14.58
N GLY A 20 3.40 -0.15 14.84
CA GLY A 20 4.28 -1.22 15.31
C GLY A 20 3.91 -1.79 16.69
N SER A 21 2.71 -2.30 16.78
CA SER A 21 2.16 -3.18 17.81
C SER A 21 1.10 -3.99 17.09
N ALA A 22 1.26 -5.29 17.04
CA ALA A 22 0.44 -6.33 16.44
C ALA A 22 -0.79 -5.79 15.68
N GLU A 23 -0.70 -5.71 14.35
CA GLU A 23 -1.90 -5.55 13.52
C GLU A 23 -2.96 -6.53 14.04
N PRO A 24 -4.24 -6.12 14.15
CA PRO A 24 -5.29 -7.11 14.37
C PRO A 24 -5.15 -8.13 13.25
N ALA A 25 -4.85 -9.36 13.62
CA ALA A 25 -4.59 -10.41 12.66
C ALA A 25 -5.79 -10.49 11.72
N MET A 26 -5.56 -10.29 10.40
CA MET A 26 -6.61 -10.45 9.41
C MET A 26 -7.30 -11.80 9.63
N THR A 27 -8.63 -11.81 9.64
CA THR A 27 -9.35 -13.07 9.73
C THR A 27 -9.12 -13.90 8.46
N ASP A 28 -9.33 -15.21 8.54
CA ASP A 28 -9.18 -16.08 7.35
C ASP A 28 -10.14 -15.66 6.22
N LYS A 29 -11.30 -15.10 6.57
CA LYS A 29 -12.24 -14.54 5.60
C LYS A 29 -11.65 -13.32 4.90
N ASP A 30 -11.08 -12.36 5.65
CA ASP A 30 -10.49 -11.15 5.07
C ASP A 30 -9.30 -11.50 4.18
N LYS A 31 -8.49 -12.46 4.59
CA LYS A 31 -7.39 -12.99 3.77
C LYS A 31 -7.87 -13.60 2.47
N ALA A 32 -8.89 -14.44 2.51
CA ALA A 32 -9.44 -15.07 1.30
C ALA A 32 -10.04 -14.04 0.34
N GLU A 33 -10.77 -13.04 0.87
CA GLU A 33 -11.35 -11.96 0.09
C GLU A 33 -10.26 -11.10 -0.55
N LEU A 34 -9.23 -10.73 0.20
CA LEU A 34 -8.11 -9.94 -0.30
C LEU A 34 -7.28 -10.72 -1.34
N ALA A 35 -7.01 -12.01 -1.12
CA ALA A 35 -6.33 -12.87 -2.10
C ALA A 35 -7.12 -12.95 -3.41
N SER A 36 -8.45 -13.09 -3.33
CA SER A 36 -9.34 -13.06 -4.50
C SER A 36 -9.29 -11.71 -5.22
N ALA A 37 -9.30 -10.61 -4.47
CA ALA A 37 -9.22 -9.26 -5.01
C ALA A 37 -7.90 -9.01 -5.77
N VAL A 38 -6.77 -9.48 -5.24
CA VAL A 38 -5.46 -9.37 -5.87
C VAL A 38 -5.36 -10.24 -7.11
N SER A 39 -5.82 -11.49 -7.05
CA SER A 39 -5.73 -12.42 -8.18
C SER A 39 -6.65 -12.06 -9.34
N SER A 40 -7.78 -11.40 -9.08
CA SER A 40 -8.73 -10.94 -10.12
C SER A 40 -8.38 -9.57 -10.70
N ALA A 41 -7.44 -8.82 -10.10
CA ALA A 41 -7.04 -7.53 -10.61
C ALA A 41 -6.25 -7.67 -11.92
N GLN A 42 -6.56 -6.82 -12.90
CA GLN A 42 -5.80 -6.73 -14.15
C GLN A 42 -4.55 -5.85 -14.01
N VAL A 43 -4.46 -5.12 -12.90
CA VAL A 43 -3.39 -4.18 -12.57
C VAL A 43 -2.65 -4.67 -11.34
N THR A 44 -1.33 -4.73 -11.46
CA THR A 44 -0.46 -5.13 -10.35
C THR A 44 -0.11 -3.96 -9.43
N LEU A 45 0.36 -4.26 -8.21
CA LEU A 45 0.85 -3.25 -7.28
C LEU A 45 1.97 -2.40 -7.90
N GLU A 46 2.88 -3.00 -8.67
CA GLU A 46 3.97 -2.27 -9.34
C GLU A 46 3.45 -1.28 -10.39
N GLN A 47 2.38 -1.64 -11.10
CA GLN A 47 1.75 -0.74 -12.07
C GLN A 47 1.06 0.42 -11.36
N ALA A 48 0.35 0.15 -10.26
CA ALA A 48 -0.27 1.19 -9.44
C ALA A 48 0.76 2.18 -8.88
N LEU A 49 1.86 1.69 -8.33
CA LEU A 49 2.98 2.53 -7.87
C LEU A 49 3.56 3.38 -9.02
N MET A 50 3.63 2.83 -10.22
CA MET A 50 4.16 3.54 -11.39
C MET A 50 3.22 4.67 -11.85
N VAL A 51 1.92 4.40 -11.99
CA VAL A 51 0.98 5.42 -12.49
C VAL A 51 0.78 6.54 -11.48
N SER A 52 0.85 6.24 -10.18
CA SER A 52 0.71 7.21 -9.09
C SER A 52 1.84 8.23 -9.02
N LYS A 53 3.00 7.97 -9.66
CA LYS A 53 4.13 8.93 -9.75
C LYS A 53 3.75 10.25 -10.42
N LYS A 54 2.69 10.29 -11.22
CA LYS A 54 2.15 11.54 -11.80
C LYS A 54 1.71 12.54 -10.72
N ASN A 55 1.29 12.05 -9.56
CA ASN A 55 0.74 12.83 -8.46
C ASN A 55 1.79 13.15 -7.39
N GLY A 56 2.86 12.37 -7.29
CA GLY A 56 3.93 12.52 -6.31
C GLY A 56 4.80 11.29 -6.20
N LYS A 57 5.75 11.29 -5.25
CA LYS A 57 6.61 10.14 -4.96
C LYS A 57 5.81 9.09 -4.18
N PRO A 58 5.64 7.85 -4.66
CA PRO A 58 5.02 6.79 -3.89
C PRO A 58 5.83 6.45 -2.63
N VAL A 59 5.15 6.36 -1.49
CA VAL A 59 5.75 5.98 -0.20
C VAL A 59 5.28 4.62 0.27
N SER A 60 4.09 4.20 -0.13
CA SER A 60 3.56 2.85 0.10
C SER A 60 2.43 2.53 -0.88
N GLY A 61 1.96 1.28 -0.88
CA GLY A 61 0.80 0.89 -1.67
C GLY A 61 0.22 -0.43 -1.19
N LYS A 62 -1.07 -0.62 -1.38
CA LYS A 62 -1.77 -1.82 -0.91
C LYS A 62 -3.04 -2.11 -1.69
N PHE A 63 -3.33 -3.38 -1.86
CA PHE A 63 -4.70 -3.85 -2.02
C PHE A 63 -5.36 -3.95 -0.64
N GLU A 64 -6.59 -3.59 -0.54
CA GLU A 64 -7.37 -3.62 0.70
C GLU A 64 -8.85 -3.83 0.40
N ILE A 65 -9.60 -4.18 1.43
CA ILE A 65 -11.06 -4.20 1.37
C ILE A 65 -11.56 -2.98 2.13
N GLU A 66 -12.01 -1.98 1.39
CA GLU A 66 -12.53 -0.72 1.94
C GLU A 66 -14.05 -0.70 1.80
N ASN A 67 -14.78 -0.57 2.92
CA ASN A 67 -16.24 -0.61 2.95
C ASN A 67 -16.86 -1.81 2.20
N GLY A 68 -16.24 -3.00 2.33
CA GLY A 68 -16.67 -4.22 1.67
C GLY A 68 -16.37 -4.28 0.16
N SER A 69 -15.56 -3.37 -0.35
CA SER A 69 -15.14 -3.32 -1.76
C SER A 69 -13.62 -3.37 -1.89
N PRO A 70 -13.09 -4.18 -2.82
CA PRO A 70 -11.66 -4.22 -3.06
C PRO A 70 -11.14 -2.92 -3.67
N GLN A 71 -10.11 -2.33 -3.08
CA GLN A 71 -9.45 -1.10 -3.49
C GLN A 71 -7.95 -1.33 -3.71
N LEU A 72 -7.34 -0.55 -4.59
CA LEU A 72 -5.89 -0.48 -4.79
C LEU A 72 -5.44 0.95 -4.54
N SER A 73 -4.81 1.16 -3.38
CA SER A 73 -4.40 2.46 -2.88
C SER A 73 -2.88 2.63 -2.93
N VAL A 74 -2.44 3.82 -3.29
CA VAL A 74 -1.03 4.24 -3.25
C VAL A 74 -0.94 5.55 -2.47
N TYR A 75 -0.16 5.55 -1.42
CA TYR A 75 0.16 6.75 -0.66
C TYR A 75 1.36 7.43 -1.29
N ILE A 76 1.25 8.73 -1.53
CA ILE A 76 2.27 9.54 -2.17
C ILE A 76 2.63 10.75 -1.33
N VAL A 77 3.85 11.26 -1.52
CA VAL A 77 4.28 12.56 -1.00
C VAL A 77 4.67 13.47 -2.16
N LYS A 78 4.19 14.72 -2.12
CA LYS A 78 4.55 15.79 -3.03
C LYS A 78 5.24 16.92 -2.26
N ASP A 79 6.30 17.46 -2.84
CA ASP A 79 7.09 18.54 -2.24
C ASP A 79 7.61 18.20 -0.81
N GLY A 80 7.77 16.91 -0.52
CA GLY A 80 8.28 16.40 0.75
C GLY A 80 7.32 16.48 1.95
N THR A 81 6.19 17.18 1.84
CA THR A 81 5.31 17.49 2.98
C THR A 81 3.81 17.30 2.72
N LYS A 82 3.39 17.23 1.47
CA LYS A 82 1.99 17.08 1.09
C LYS A 82 1.72 15.63 0.77
N TYR A 83 0.87 15.00 1.56
CA TYR A 83 0.51 13.59 1.37
C TYR A 83 -0.84 13.47 0.70
N SER A 84 -1.00 12.47 -0.13
CA SER A 84 -2.28 12.11 -0.76
C SER A 84 -2.39 10.60 -0.90
N GLU A 85 -3.62 10.12 -0.86
CA GLU A 85 -3.98 8.79 -1.30
C GLU A 85 -4.41 8.83 -2.76
N VAL A 86 -3.85 7.93 -3.56
CA VAL A 86 -4.21 7.74 -4.97
C VAL A 86 -4.86 6.37 -5.10
N ILE A 87 -6.13 6.37 -5.49
CA ILE A 87 -6.87 5.14 -5.78
C ILE A 87 -6.71 4.83 -7.26
N VAL A 88 -6.23 3.63 -7.55
CA VAL A 88 -6.04 3.13 -8.91
C VAL A 88 -7.12 2.12 -9.24
N ASP A 89 -7.78 2.30 -10.38
CA ASP A 89 -8.75 1.34 -10.88
C ASP A 89 -8.07 0.01 -11.21
N ARG A 90 -8.53 -1.07 -10.60
CA ARG A 90 -7.91 -2.40 -10.67
C ARG A 90 -8.10 -3.09 -12.02
N ALA A 91 -8.98 -2.60 -12.87
CA ALA A 91 -9.22 -3.13 -14.21
C ALA A 91 -8.45 -2.34 -15.27
N SER A 92 -8.55 -1.01 -15.26
CA SER A 92 -7.93 -0.16 -16.29
C SER A 92 -6.50 0.29 -15.96
N GLY A 93 -6.14 0.36 -14.67
CA GLY A 93 -4.87 0.95 -14.21
C GLY A 93 -4.85 2.47 -14.24
N GLU A 94 -5.97 3.10 -14.50
CA GLU A 94 -6.09 4.56 -14.45
C GLU A 94 -6.26 5.04 -13.00
N ILE A 95 -5.89 6.30 -12.76
CA ILE A 95 -6.15 6.93 -11.47
C ILE A 95 -7.63 7.28 -11.40
N ALA A 96 -8.36 6.58 -10.53
CA ALA A 96 -9.77 6.81 -10.28
C ALA A 96 -9.98 8.04 -9.37
N LYS A 97 -9.08 8.25 -8.40
CA LYS A 97 -9.19 9.31 -7.41
C LYS A 97 -7.81 9.66 -6.85
N ALA A 98 -7.64 10.92 -6.43
CA ALA A 98 -6.49 11.36 -5.66
C ALA A 98 -6.97 12.36 -4.60
N GLU A 99 -6.80 12.03 -3.33
CA GLU A 99 -7.29 12.83 -2.21
C GLU A 99 -6.15 13.26 -1.28
N PRO A 100 -6.10 14.52 -0.86
CA PRO A 100 -5.10 14.96 0.09
C PRO A 100 -5.39 14.35 1.48
N ILE A 101 -4.32 13.90 2.14
CA ILE A 101 -4.34 13.46 3.54
C ILE A 101 -3.91 14.65 4.39
N THR A 102 -4.86 15.24 5.13
CA THR A 102 -4.65 16.51 5.83
C THR A 102 -4.57 16.39 7.34
N GLY A 103 -4.86 15.22 7.92
CA GLY A 103 -4.85 15.01 9.37
C GLY A 103 -5.10 13.56 9.77
N GLY A 104 -5.26 13.37 11.09
CA GLY A 104 -5.55 12.06 11.68
C GLY A 104 -4.39 11.07 11.63
N ASP A 105 -4.74 9.81 11.87
CA ASP A 105 -3.78 8.70 11.91
C ASP A 105 -3.19 8.45 10.53
N ASP A 106 -3.97 8.61 9.45
CA ASP A 106 -3.49 8.44 8.07
C ASP A 106 -2.32 9.38 7.75
N LEU A 107 -2.36 10.64 8.22
CA LEU A 107 -1.25 11.57 8.03
C LEU A 107 -0.03 11.17 8.85
N ALA A 108 -0.23 10.70 10.08
CA ALA A 108 0.85 10.22 10.92
C ALA A 108 1.54 9.00 10.30
N ASP A 109 0.76 8.06 9.79
CA ASP A 109 1.25 6.86 9.11
C ASP A 109 1.97 7.19 7.80
N ALA A 110 1.41 8.06 6.97
CA ALA A 110 2.04 8.49 5.72
C ALA A 110 3.40 9.17 5.98
N ARG A 111 3.51 9.97 7.04
CA ARG A 111 4.78 10.58 7.48
C ARG A 111 5.79 9.52 7.92
N LYS A 112 5.37 8.59 8.79
CA LYS A 112 6.21 7.50 9.28
C LYS A 112 6.74 6.64 8.13
N GLN A 113 5.89 6.34 7.15
CA GLN A 113 6.28 5.61 5.94
C GLN A 113 7.28 6.40 5.09
N ASN A 114 7.07 7.71 4.93
CA ASN A 114 8.02 8.56 4.22
C ASN A 114 9.38 8.65 4.95
N ASP A 115 9.35 8.72 6.29
CA ASP A 115 10.57 8.68 7.12
C ASP A 115 11.31 7.35 6.97
N GLY A 116 10.57 6.23 6.80
CA GLY A 116 11.11 4.92 6.47
C GLY A 116 11.94 4.90 5.17
N LEU A 117 11.70 5.85 4.27
CA LEU A 117 12.45 6.00 2.99
C LEU A 117 13.65 6.94 3.09
N PHE A 118 13.99 7.46 4.27
CA PHE A 118 15.01 8.51 4.41
C PHE A 118 16.39 8.11 3.88
N ARG A 119 16.77 6.85 4.02
CA ARG A 119 18.05 6.30 3.50
C ARG A 119 17.90 5.47 2.23
N ALA A 120 16.70 5.43 1.65
CA ALA A 120 16.45 4.64 0.47
C ALA A 120 17.20 5.22 -0.75
N THR A 121 17.97 4.37 -1.42
CA THR A 121 18.61 4.66 -2.71
C THR A 121 17.83 4.09 -3.89
N ARG A 122 16.79 3.31 -3.59
CA ARG A 122 15.92 2.60 -4.54
C ARG A 122 14.46 2.96 -4.29
N GLU A 123 13.65 2.85 -5.33
CA GLU A 123 12.20 3.01 -5.20
C GLU A 123 11.55 1.76 -4.59
N ILE A 124 10.46 1.94 -3.82
CA ILE A 124 9.69 0.81 -3.26
C ILE A 124 9.15 -0.14 -4.34
N ARG A 125 8.88 0.36 -5.55
CA ARG A 125 8.48 -0.47 -6.69
C ARG A 125 9.54 -1.49 -7.08
N GLU A 126 10.81 -1.15 -6.94
CA GLU A 126 11.91 -2.09 -7.23
C GLU A 126 11.99 -3.19 -6.17
N ALA A 127 11.69 -2.84 -4.91
CA ALA A 127 11.56 -3.84 -3.85
C ALA A 127 10.42 -4.84 -4.14
N VAL A 128 9.28 -4.37 -4.64
CA VAL A 128 8.17 -5.26 -5.03
C VAL A 128 8.61 -6.21 -6.16
N LYS A 129 9.33 -5.70 -7.16
CA LYS A 129 9.86 -6.55 -8.25
C LYS A 129 10.83 -7.60 -7.72
N GLU A 130 11.77 -7.22 -6.85
CA GLU A 130 12.74 -8.13 -6.24
C GLU A 130 12.03 -9.20 -5.40
N ALA A 131 11.10 -8.79 -4.54
CA ALA A 131 10.33 -9.72 -3.72
C ALA A 131 9.56 -10.76 -4.56
N LYS A 132 8.98 -10.35 -5.68
CA LYS A 132 8.31 -11.27 -6.61
C LYS A 132 9.27 -12.16 -7.39
N HIS A 133 10.42 -11.63 -7.79
CA HIS A 133 11.47 -12.40 -8.46
C HIS A 133 11.97 -13.54 -7.56
N ASP A 134 12.23 -13.23 -6.31
CA ASP A 134 12.71 -14.20 -5.32
C ASP A 134 11.60 -15.16 -4.81
N ASN A 135 10.34 -14.90 -5.16
CA ASN A 135 9.17 -15.69 -4.78
C ASN A 135 8.26 -15.98 -6.00
N PRO A 136 8.66 -16.88 -6.90
CA PRO A 136 7.92 -17.16 -8.13
C PRO A 136 6.48 -17.62 -7.87
N GLY A 137 5.53 -17.04 -8.60
CA GLY A 137 4.11 -17.36 -8.51
C GLY A 137 3.36 -16.61 -7.40
N TYR A 138 4.05 -15.80 -6.57
CA TYR A 138 3.37 -14.93 -5.62
C TYR A 138 2.98 -13.60 -6.24
N LEU A 139 1.85 -13.07 -5.79
CA LEU A 139 1.34 -11.73 -6.11
C LEU A 139 1.64 -10.79 -4.96
N ALA A 140 2.02 -9.56 -5.26
CA ALA A 140 2.24 -8.54 -4.24
C ALA A 140 0.92 -7.90 -3.83
N VAL A 141 0.64 -7.92 -2.53
CA VAL A 141 -0.56 -7.38 -1.91
C VAL A 141 -0.33 -5.96 -1.42
N SER A 142 0.80 -5.75 -0.73
CA SER A 142 1.15 -4.44 -0.21
C SER A 142 2.66 -4.27 -0.11
N VAL A 143 3.08 -3.01 -0.03
CA VAL A 143 4.46 -2.61 0.26
C VAL A 143 4.45 -1.39 1.17
N TRP A 144 5.24 -1.45 2.23
CA TRP A 144 5.46 -0.32 3.12
C TRP A 144 6.91 -0.26 3.60
N PRO A 145 7.47 0.93 3.70
CA PRO A 145 8.82 1.11 4.20
C PRO A 145 8.86 1.23 5.72
N GLU A 146 9.99 0.85 6.27
CA GLU A 146 10.35 1.13 7.67
C GLU A 146 11.83 1.47 7.78
N MET A 147 12.18 2.24 8.82
CA MET A 147 13.57 2.46 9.20
C MET A 147 13.92 1.48 10.32
N LYS A 148 14.91 0.63 10.09
CA LYS A 148 15.37 -0.35 11.08
C LYS A 148 16.90 -0.44 11.05
N ASP A 149 17.52 -0.34 12.22
CA ASP A 149 18.98 -0.45 12.40
C ASP A 149 19.79 0.46 11.45
N GLY A 150 19.24 1.62 11.09
CA GLY A 150 19.87 2.57 10.17
C GLY A 150 19.67 2.26 8.68
N HIS A 151 18.88 1.25 8.34
CA HIS A 151 18.52 0.88 6.97
C HIS A 151 17.08 1.25 6.64
N SER A 152 16.83 1.73 5.43
CA SER A 152 15.49 1.82 4.86
C SER A 152 15.12 0.46 4.29
N LEU A 153 14.15 -0.20 4.91
CA LEU A 153 13.64 -1.51 4.47
C LEU A 153 12.26 -1.34 3.84
N ALA A 154 11.94 -2.18 2.86
CA ALA A 154 10.59 -2.34 2.33
C ALA A 154 10.05 -3.71 2.73
N ASN A 155 8.94 -3.73 3.44
CA ASN A 155 8.18 -4.92 3.75
C ASN A 155 7.19 -5.14 2.61
N VAL A 156 7.30 -6.26 1.89
CA VAL A 156 6.40 -6.62 0.79
C VAL A 156 5.57 -7.82 1.20
N MET A 157 4.28 -7.60 1.39
CA MET A 157 3.34 -8.69 1.64
C MET A 157 3.00 -9.38 0.33
N LEU A 158 3.12 -10.69 0.32
CA LEU A 158 2.93 -11.56 -0.83
C LEU A 158 1.87 -12.61 -0.54
N VAL A 159 1.10 -12.96 -1.56
CA VAL A 159 0.11 -14.05 -1.50
C VAL A 159 0.22 -14.95 -2.72
N LYS A 160 0.09 -16.26 -2.48
CA LYS A 160 -0.11 -17.27 -3.52
C LYS A 160 -1.16 -18.26 -3.01
N ASP A 161 -2.31 -18.32 -3.70
CA ASP A 161 -3.49 -19.05 -3.19
C ASP A 161 -3.84 -18.52 -1.76
N ASN A 162 -3.70 -19.34 -0.72
CA ASN A 162 -3.88 -18.96 0.67
C ASN A 162 -2.56 -18.94 1.46
N ASP A 163 -1.42 -19.03 0.80
CA ASP A 163 -0.10 -18.90 1.43
C ASP A 163 0.34 -17.44 1.45
N TRP A 164 0.55 -16.91 2.66
CA TRP A 164 0.88 -15.53 2.93
C TRP A 164 2.27 -15.39 3.53
N LYS A 165 3.05 -14.44 3.03
CA LYS A 165 4.36 -14.13 3.60
C LYS A 165 4.74 -12.67 3.39
N THR A 166 5.68 -12.20 4.19
CA THR A 166 6.31 -10.88 4.01
C THR A 166 7.77 -11.06 3.63
N ALA A 167 8.16 -10.50 2.51
CA ALA A 167 9.56 -10.36 2.12
C ALA A 167 10.07 -8.99 2.58
N VAL A 168 11.25 -8.95 3.17
CA VAL A 168 11.91 -7.72 3.62
C VAL A 168 13.07 -7.42 2.68
N ILE A 169 13.01 -6.26 2.02
CA ILE A 169 13.99 -5.83 1.01
C ILE A 169 14.71 -4.58 1.50
N ASP A 170 16.03 -4.61 1.51
CA ASP A 170 16.86 -3.45 1.86
C ASP A 170 16.87 -2.45 0.70
N LEU A 171 16.37 -1.24 0.95
CA LEU A 171 16.35 -0.15 -0.04
C LEU A 171 17.63 0.68 -0.05
N THR A 172 18.55 0.47 0.91
CA THR A 172 19.84 1.16 0.96
C THR A 172 20.89 0.49 0.10
N VAL A 173 20.67 -0.78 -0.27
CA VAL A 173 21.62 -1.60 -1.04
C VAL A 173 21.08 -1.83 -2.46
N TYR A 174 21.92 -1.60 -3.46
CA TYR A 174 21.60 -1.92 -4.86
C TYR A 174 21.83 -3.41 -5.12
N ARG A 175 20.78 -4.12 -5.50
CA ARG A 175 20.89 -5.50 -5.99
C ARG A 175 20.54 -5.53 -7.49
N THR A 176 21.49 -5.93 -8.34
CA THR A 176 21.20 -6.15 -9.74
C THR A 176 20.47 -7.49 -9.88
N LEU A 177 19.24 -7.47 -10.35
CA LEU A 177 18.54 -8.69 -10.76
C LEU A 177 19.15 -9.18 -12.07
N ILE A 178 19.83 -10.30 -12.02
CA ILE A 178 20.37 -10.95 -13.24
C ILE A 178 19.16 -11.56 -13.95
N LYS A 179 18.97 -11.22 -15.22
CA LYS A 179 18.02 -11.92 -16.09
C LYS A 179 18.65 -13.25 -16.46
N ASP A 180 18.07 -14.34 -15.99
CA ASP A 180 18.29 -15.67 -16.50
C ASP A 180 17.56 -15.87 -17.83
#